data_545423eb039064289a6f0e72ac680f3a
#
_entry.id   545423eb039064289a6f0e72ac680f3a
#
_cell.length_a   1.000
_cell.length_b   1.000
_cell.length_c   1.000
_cell.angle_alpha   90.00
_cell.angle_beta   90.00
_cell.angle_gamma   90.00
#
_symmetry.space_group_name_H-M   'P 1'
#
loop_
_entity.id
_entity.type
_entity.pdbx_description
1 polymer ?
#
loop_
_entity_poly.entity_id
_entity_poly.type
_entity_poly.pdbx_seq_one_letter_code
_entity_poly.pdbx_strand_id
1 'polypeptide(L)'
;MATLLSALGAAASGMDAQAMRLRHLSENIANADTPGYQRKISTFRIGDDGVALGPVRLDDRAAARVHDPGHPLADASGHYDGSNVDLVLELADAREAQRSYEANLRIFDQARQMSQSLFDLIRR
;
A
#
# COMPACT_ATOMS: atom_id res chain seq x y z
N MET A 1 -4.65 3.07 -30.59
CA MET A 1 -5.52 3.88 -29.69
C MET A 1 -6.03 3.07 -28.51
N ALA A 2 -6.69 1.93 -28.76
CA ALA A 2 -7.18 1.07 -27.66
C ALA A 2 -6.09 0.61 -26.70
N THR A 3 -4.91 0.23 -27.23
CA THR A 3 -3.75 -0.18 -26.42
C THR A 3 -3.18 0.96 -25.58
N LEU A 4 -3.17 2.20 -26.08
CA LEU A 4 -2.71 3.35 -25.31
C LEU A 4 -3.69 3.69 -24.17
N LEU A 5 -4.99 3.64 -24.46
CA LEU A 5 -6.02 3.86 -23.43
C LEU A 5 -5.96 2.76 -22.36
N SER A 6 -5.72 1.52 -22.77
CA SER A 6 -5.52 0.41 -21.83
C SER A 6 -4.29 0.60 -20.96
N ALA A 7 -3.18 1.08 -21.55
CA ALA A 7 -1.96 1.37 -20.81
C ALA A 7 -2.16 2.50 -19.80
N LEU A 8 -2.87 3.57 -20.19
CA LEU A 8 -3.22 4.67 -19.28
C LEU A 8 -4.08 4.16 -18.12
N GLY A 9 -5.11 3.37 -18.43
CA GLY A 9 -6.01 2.82 -17.43
C GLY A 9 -5.30 1.87 -16.47
N ALA A 10 -4.45 0.99 -16.99
CA ALA A 10 -3.68 0.05 -16.18
C ALA A 10 -2.71 0.78 -15.25
N ALA A 11 -1.99 1.78 -15.78
CA ALA A 11 -1.05 2.56 -14.98
C ALA A 11 -1.78 3.36 -13.89
N ALA A 12 -2.92 3.96 -14.22
CA ALA A 12 -3.74 4.69 -13.25
C ALA A 12 -4.26 3.78 -12.15
N SER A 13 -4.74 2.58 -12.50
CA SER A 13 -5.21 1.60 -11.52
C SER A 13 -4.07 1.13 -10.61
N GLY A 14 -2.88 0.94 -11.17
CA GLY A 14 -1.69 0.57 -10.40
C GLY A 14 -1.29 1.65 -9.41
N MET A 15 -1.33 2.93 -9.82
CA MET A 15 -1.06 4.06 -8.92
C MET A 15 -2.08 4.12 -7.79
N ASP A 16 -3.35 3.96 -8.11
CA ASP A 16 -4.42 3.99 -7.12
C ASP A 16 -4.27 2.88 -6.10
N ALA A 17 -3.99 1.67 -6.55
CA ALA A 17 -3.75 0.52 -5.68
C ALA A 17 -2.55 0.75 -4.75
N GLN A 18 -1.44 1.28 -5.27
CA GLN A 18 -0.25 1.55 -4.47
C GLN A 18 -0.48 2.70 -3.49
N ALA A 19 -1.26 3.72 -3.87
CA ALA A 19 -1.63 4.80 -2.96
C ALA A 19 -2.42 4.27 -1.77
N MET A 20 -3.37 3.36 -1.99
CA MET A 20 -4.13 2.73 -0.91
C MET A 20 -3.26 1.83 -0.05
N ARG A 21 -2.33 1.11 -0.67
CA ARG A 21 -1.34 0.31 0.08
C ARG A 21 -0.50 1.20 0.99
N LEU A 22 -0.01 2.33 0.48
CA LEU A 22 0.74 3.30 1.28
C LEU A 22 -0.07 3.81 2.47
N ARG A 23 -1.36 4.03 2.26
CA ARG A 23 -2.25 4.45 3.35
C ARG A 23 -2.33 3.38 4.45
N HIS A 24 -2.50 2.11 4.09
CA HIS A 24 -2.52 1.02 5.06
C HIS A 24 -1.19 0.88 5.80
N LEU A 25 -0.08 1.02 5.08
CA LEU A 25 1.26 0.98 5.68
C LEU A 25 1.47 2.15 6.64
N SER A 26 0.98 3.35 6.28
CA SER A 26 1.05 4.53 7.16
C SER A 26 0.21 4.32 8.42
N GLU A 27 -0.96 3.71 8.32
CA GLU A 27 -1.78 3.36 9.48
C GLU A 27 -1.06 2.36 10.38
N ASN A 28 -0.41 1.36 9.79
CA ASN A 28 0.37 0.38 10.55
C ASN A 28 1.51 1.06 11.32
N ILE A 29 2.24 1.95 10.65
CA ILE A 29 3.36 2.68 11.27
C ILE A 29 2.85 3.57 12.40
N ALA A 30 1.76 4.30 12.15
CA ALA A 30 1.17 5.19 13.15
C ALA A 30 0.70 4.44 14.41
N ASN A 31 0.29 3.18 14.25
CA ASN A 31 -0.24 2.36 15.34
C ASN A 31 0.74 1.28 15.82
N ALA A 32 2.02 1.41 15.49
CA ALA A 32 3.03 0.43 15.87
C ALA A 32 3.13 0.22 17.40
N ASP A 33 2.85 1.27 18.16
CA ASP A 33 2.87 1.23 19.63
C ASP A 33 1.47 1.16 20.25
N THR A 34 0.43 1.01 19.44
CA THR A 34 -0.95 0.92 19.94
C THR A 34 -1.21 -0.49 20.47
N PRO A 35 -1.56 -0.65 21.76
CA PRO A 35 -1.82 -1.97 22.32
C PRO A 35 -2.97 -2.68 21.59
N GLY A 36 -2.73 -3.95 21.26
CA GLY A 36 -3.73 -4.78 20.58
C GLY A 36 -3.94 -4.50 19.11
N TYR A 37 -3.16 -3.59 18.52
CA TYR A 37 -3.29 -3.29 17.10
C TYR A 37 -2.79 -4.46 16.24
N GLN A 38 -3.59 -4.83 15.25
CA GLN A 38 -3.23 -5.82 14.24
C GLN A 38 -2.92 -5.12 12.91
N ARG A 39 -1.76 -5.41 12.34
CA ARG A 39 -1.35 -4.76 11.09
C ARG A 39 -2.30 -5.12 9.96
N LYS A 40 -2.56 -4.16 9.11
CA LYS A 40 -3.38 -4.34 7.90
C LYS A 40 -2.49 -4.86 6.77
N ILE A 41 -2.98 -5.88 6.09
CA ILE A 41 -2.33 -6.46 4.92
C ILE A 41 -3.17 -6.11 3.70
N SER A 42 -2.54 -5.45 2.71
CA SER A 42 -3.16 -5.15 1.44
C SER A 42 -3.10 -6.37 0.53
N THR A 43 -4.20 -6.72 -0.11
CA THR A 43 -4.26 -7.75 -1.14
C THR A 43 -4.58 -7.11 -2.47
N PHE A 44 -4.06 -7.69 -3.55
CA PHE A 44 -4.25 -7.16 -4.90
C PHE A 44 -5.05 -8.14 -5.74
N ARG A 45 -5.89 -7.59 -6.61
CA ARG A 45 -6.62 -8.35 -7.61
C ARG A 45 -6.23 -7.86 -8.99
N ILE A 46 -6.04 -8.77 -9.90
CA ILE A 46 -5.78 -8.46 -11.30
C ILE A 46 -7.05 -8.77 -12.08
N GLY A 47 -7.56 -7.78 -12.77
CA GLY A 47 -8.74 -7.90 -13.64
C GLY A 47 -8.44 -7.39 -15.04
N ASP A 48 -9.45 -7.40 -15.88
CA ASP A 48 -9.33 -6.94 -17.28
C ASP A 48 -8.99 -5.44 -17.35
N ASP A 49 -9.40 -4.67 -16.35
CA ASP A 49 -9.19 -3.22 -16.29
C ASP A 49 -7.91 -2.82 -15.54
N GLY A 50 -7.08 -3.78 -15.14
CA GLY A 50 -5.84 -3.53 -14.42
C GLY A 50 -5.85 -4.11 -13.01
N VAL A 51 -5.20 -3.40 -12.08
CA VAL A 51 -5.01 -3.84 -10.70
C VAL A 51 -5.97 -3.09 -9.77
N ALA A 52 -6.54 -3.79 -8.82
CA ALA A 52 -7.34 -3.19 -7.74
C ALA A 52 -6.95 -3.82 -6.41
N LEU A 53 -7.21 -3.10 -5.31
CA LEU A 53 -7.08 -3.71 -3.99
C LEU A 53 -8.25 -4.65 -3.74
N GLY A 54 -7.93 -5.83 -3.22
CA GLY A 54 -8.90 -6.71 -2.64
C GLY A 54 -9.26 -6.29 -1.21
N PRO A 55 -10.00 -7.13 -0.49
CA PRO A 55 -10.32 -6.87 0.91
C PRO A 55 -9.07 -6.74 1.76
N VAL A 56 -9.08 -5.80 2.71
CA VAL A 56 -8.01 -5.66 3.69
C VAL A 56 -8.09 -6.81 4.68
N ARG A 57 -6.97 -7.47 4.90
CA ARG A 57 -6.85 -8.52 5.91
C ARG A 57 -6.10 -7.99 7.12
N LEU A 58 -6.49 -8.47 8.30
CA LEU A 58 -5.71 -8.23 9.51
C LEU A 58 -4.73 -9.39 9.68
N ASP A 59 -3.48 -9.05 10.01
CA ASP A 59 -2.45 -10.03 10.31
C ASP A 59 -2.76 -10.69 11.65
N ASP A 60 -2.85 -12.00 11.68
CA ASP A 60 -3.18 -12.77 12.88
C ASP A 60 -1.95 -13.25 13.66
N ARG A 61 -0.74 -12.84 13.27
CA ARG A 61 0.46 -13.15 14.03
C ARG A 61 0.38 -12.59 15.43
N ALA A 62 1.07 -13.24 16.36
CA ALA A 62 1.06 -12.84 17.75
C ALA A 62 1.62 -11.41 17.91
N ALA A 63 0.98 -10.64 18.78
CA ALA A 63 1.47 -9.32 19.16
C ALA A 63 2.77 -9.42 19.97
N ALA A 64 3.58 -8.37 19.92
CA ALA A 64 4.76 -8.28 20.76
C ALA A 64 4.34 -8.17 22.23
N ARG A 65 5.01 -8.93 23.08
CA ARG A 65 4.83 -8.85 24.53
C ARG A 65 5.73 -7.75 25.07
N VAL A 66 5.14 -6.70 25.60
CA VAL A 66 5.86 -5.54 26.12
C VAL A 66 5.92 -5.60 27.63
N HIS A 67 7.12 -5.49 28.19
CA HIS A 67 7.31 -5.46 29.64
C HIS A 67 7.20 -4.02 30.15
N ASP A 68 6.09 -3.73 30.80
CA ASP A 68 5.84 -2.44 31.45
C ASP A 68 4.85 -2.66 32.61
N PRO A 69 5.39 -2.99 33.81
CA PRO A 69 4.51 -3.31 34.96
C PRO A 69 3.58 -2.18 35.36
N GLY A 70 3.97 -0.93 35.08
CA GLY A 70 3.15 0.24 35.39
C GLY A 70 2.04 0.52 34.38
N HIS A 71 1.96 -0.22 33.28
CA HIS A 71 0.98 0.00 32.25
C HIS A 71 -0.40 -0.50 32.70
N PRO A 72 -1.51 0.26 32.39
CA PRO A 72 -2.86 -0.15 32.79
C PRO A 72 -3.29 -1.53 32.28
N LEU A 73 -2.74 -1.98 31.15
CA LEU A 73 -3.03 -3.28 30.53
C LEU A 73 -2.07 -4.39 30.94
N ALA A 74 -1.10 -4.10 31.82
CA ALA A 74 -0.14 -5.09 32.25
C ALA A 74 -0.80 -6.21 33.05
N ASP A 75 -0.38 -7.46 32.76
CA ASP A 75 -0.83 -8.64 33.49
C ASP A 75 0.00 -8.85 34.76
N ALA A 76 -0.21 -10.00 35.43
CA ALA A 76 0.52 -10.34 36.67
C ALA A 76 2.02 -10.44 36.45
N SER A 77 2.48 -10.76 35.24
CA SER A 77 3.92 -10.83 34.89
C SER A 77 4.50 -9.47 34.50
N GLY A 78 3.70 -8.42 34.47
CA GLY A 78 4.12 -7.09 34.09
C GLY A 78 4.20 -6.87 32.57
N HIS A 79 3.57 -7.73 31.81
CA HIS A 79 3.56 -7.64 30.34
C HIS A 79 2.16 -7.35 29.80
N TYR A 80 2.09 -6.68 28.67
CA TYR A 80 0.86 -6.51 27.91
C TYR A 80 1.11 -6.78 26.42
N ASP A 81 0.03 -7.04 25.68
CA ASP A 81 0.11 -7.24 24.25
C ASP A 81 0.19 -5.90 23.55
N GLY A 82 1.29 -5.67 22.82
CA GLY A 82 1.45 -4.52 21.95
C GLY A 82 0.81 -4.75 20.58
N SER A 83 1.40 -4.20 19.54
CA SER A 83 0.99 -4.47 18.16
C SER A 83 1.82 -5.60 17.56
N ASN A 84 1.38 -6.12 16.41
CA ASN A 84 2.19 -7.05 15.61
C ASN A 84 2.89 -6.35 14.44
N VAL A 85 3.02 -5.02 14.50
CA VAL A 85 3.71 -4.21 13.48
C VAL A 85 5.21 -4.28 13.71
N ASP A 86 5.96 -4.62 12.64
CA ASP A 86 7.40 -4.50 12.59
C ASP A 86 7.76 -3.27 11.74
N LEU A 87 8.27 -2.22 12.38
CA LEU A 87 8.54 -0.94 11.72
C LEU A 87 9.53 -1.08 10.56
N VAL A 88 10.53 -1.95 10.68
CA VAL A 88 11.52 -2.13 9.61
C VAL A 88 10.86 -2.70 8.36
N LEU A 89 10.01 -3.71 8.53
CA LEU A 89 9.28 -4.33 7.43
C LEU A 89 8.25 -3.36 6.82
N GLU A 90 7.55 -2.61 7.66
CA GLU A 90 6.57 -1.62 7.16
C GLU A 90 7.25 -0.52 6.35
N LEU A 91 8.41 -0.02 6.81
CA LEU A 91 9.17 0.98 6.07
C LEU A 91 9.72 0.44 4.75
N ALA A 92 10.17 -0.82 4.73
CA ALA A 92 10.62 -1.47 3.50
C ALA A 92 9.47 -1.61 2.50
N ASP A 93 8.30 -2.04 2.98
CA ASP A 93 7.09 -2.16 2.15
C ASP A 93 6.63 -0.80 1.63
N ALA A 94 6.72 0.25 2.47
CA ALA A 94 6.34 1.61 2.07
C ALA A 94 7.25 2.12 0.94
N ARG A 95 8.54 1.85 1.03
CA ARG A 95 9.49 2.22 -0.04
C ARG A 95 9.20 1.48 -1.34
N GLU A 96 8.88 0.20 -1.23
CA GLU A 96 8.48 -0.60 -2.41
C GLU A 96 7.20 -0.06 -3.03
N ALA A 97 6.19 0.23 -2.23
CA ALA A 97 4.93 0.79 -2.72
C ALA A 97 5.14 2.15 -3.39
N GLN A 98 5.97 3.01 -2.81
CA GLN A 98 6.32 4.30 -3.39
C GLN A 98 7.04 4.13 -4.73
N ARG A 99 7.97 3.21 -4.80
CA ARG A 99 8.71 2.91 -6.03
C ARG A 99 7.76 2.40 -7.12
N SER A 100 6.84 1.52 -6.78
CA SER A 100 5.84 1.02 -7.71
C SER A 100 4.89 2.11 -8.18
N TYR A 101 4.49 3.01 -7.30
CA TYR A 101 3.70 4.18 -7.66
C TYR A 101 4.42 5.07 -8.67
N GLU A 102 5.68 5.38 -8.41
CA GLU A 102 6.49 6.21 -9.31
C GLU A 102 6.70 5.54 -10.68
N ALA A 103 6.90 4.22 -10.70
CA ALA A 103 7.04 3.48 -11.94
C ALA A 103 5.75 3.55 -12.77
N ASN A 104 4.59 3.39 -12.14
CA ASN A 104 3.31 3.53 -12.82
C ASN A 104 3.06 4.95 -13.31
N LEU A 105 3.49 5.95 -12.55
CA LEU A 105 3.38 7.35 -12.95
C LEU A 105 4.19 7.63 -14.22
N ARG A 106 5.40 7.08 -14.32
CA ARG A 106 6.24 7.23 -15.52
C ARG A 106 5.58 6.56 -16.73
N ILE A 107 5.02 5.38 -16.56
CA ILE A 107 4.30 4.68 -17.63
C ILE A 107 3.09 5.50 -18.06
N PHE A 108 2.34 6.05 -17.13
CA PHE A 108 1.18 6.90 -17.40
C PHE A 108 1.58 8.13 -18.20
N ASP A 109 2.63 8.85 -17.76
CA ASP A 109 3.12 10.04 -18.45
C ASP A 109 3.61 9.73 -19.87
N GLN A 110 4.33 8.63 -20.04
CA GLN A 110 4.81 8.22 -21.35
C GLN A 110 3.66 7.89 -22.30
N ALA A 111 2.67 7.13 -21.82
CA ALA A 111 1.49 6.81 -22.63
C ALA A 111 0.69 8.05 -23.00
N ARG A 112 0.58 9.00 -22.07
CA ARG A 112 -0.10 10.28 -22.30
C ARG A 112 0.63 11.09 -23.38
N GLN A 113 1.96 11.16 -23.33
CA GLN A 113 2.76 11.86 -24.33
C GLN A 113 2.62 11.21 -25.70
N MET A 114 2.62 9.90 -25.77
CA MET A 114 2.40 9.17 -27.01
C MET A 114 1.02 9.45 -27.59
N SER A 115 -0.01 9.50 -26.77
CA SER A 115 -1.37 9.84 -27.19
C SER A 115 -1.44 11.26 -27.77
N GLN A 116 -0.79 12.22 -27.11
CA GLN A 116 -0.73 13.59 -27.59
C GLN A 116 -0.02 13.69 -28.94
N SER A 117 1.09 12.98 -29.11
CA SER A 117 1.82 12.94 -30.37
C SER A 117 0.97 12.38 -31.50
N LEU A 118 0.18 11.35 -31.24
CA LEU A 118 -0.75 10.81 -32.23
C LEU A 118 -1.85 11.79 -32.59
N PHE A 119 -2.42 12.49 -31.61
CA PHE A 119 -3.41 13.53 -31.89
C PHE A 119 -2.83 14.66 -32.72
N ASP A 120 -1.61 15.07 -32.46
CA ASP A 120 -0.93 16.13 -33.22
C ASP A 120 -0.70 15.71 -34.69
N LEU A 121 -0.41 14.45 -34.94
CA LEU A 121 -0.30 13.91 -36.30
C LEU A 121 -1.64 13.94 -37.03
N ILE A 122 -2.71 13.64 -36.37
CA ILE A 122 -4.06 13.63 -36.95
C ILE A 122 -4.54 15.05 -37.29
N ARG A 123 -4.13 16.02 -36.48
CA ARG A 123 -4.53 17.43 -36.65
C ARG A 123 -3.85 18.13 -37.83
N ARG A 124 -2.80 17.55 -38.40
CA ARG A 124 -2.08 18.13 -39.54
C ARG A 124 -2.83 17.89 -40.88
#